data_c5ab0b201f19ccaae7ba193ad0864777
#
_entry.id   c5ab0b201f19ccaae7ba193ad0864777
#
_cell.length_a   1.000
_cell.length_b   1.000
_cell.length_c   1.000
_cell.angle_alpha   90.00
_cell.angle_beta   90.00
_cell.angle_gamma   90.00
#
_symmetry.space_group_name_H-M   'P 1'
#
loop_
_entity.id
_entity.type
_entity.pdbx_description
1 polymer ?
#
loop_
_entity_poly.entity_id
_entity_poly.type
_entity_poly.pdbx_seq_one_letter_code
_entity_poly.pdbx_strand_id
1 'polypeptide(L)'
;WRIYDVNKKLIIDENKFTEIKEFKAWGNSPELAQLNLPSKRMAIKRSGIYAGEQYGFRISPMWVKVNRTYYIGKHEEFKSAKQYVKRGDWDTAIEIWMPLTDDVDVKISARAAFNMALASEIKGSLDTAIEWAKKAQKLGDKKAYNYINVLQKRKMDEEKLKQQLIN
;
A
#
# COMPACT_ATOMS: atom_id res chain seq x y z
N TRP A 1 -3.63 -13.97 21.57
CA TRP A 1 -4.61 -14.75 20.79
C TRP A 1 -4.19 -16.21 20.74
N ARG A 2 -5.17 -17.11 20.86
CA ARG A 2 -4.99 -18.56 20.71
C ARG A 2 -6.17 -19.14 19.97
N ILE A 3 -5.91 -20.06 19.06
CA ILE A 3 -6.94 -20.88 18.39
C ILE A 3 -6.80 -22.31 18.86
N TYR A 4 -7.92 -22.92 19.27
CA TYR A 4 -7.97 -24.27 19.77
C TYR A 4 -8.76 -25.18 18.82
N ASP A 5 -8.21 -26.36 18.55
CA ASP A 5 -9.01 -27.46 18.05
C ASP A 5 -9.67 -28.16 19.24
N VAL A 6 -10.97 -27.95 19.38
CA VAL A 6 -11.74 -28.49 20.51
C VAL A 6 -11.80 -30.00 20.49
N ASN A 7 -11.85 -30.62 19.31
CA ASN A 7 -11.93 -32.07 19.14
C ASN A 7 -10.62 -32.76 19.49
N LYS A 8 -9.50 -32.17 19.01
CA LYS A 8 -8.16 -32.72 19.26
C LYS A 8 -7.55 -32.21 20.56
N LYS A 9 -8.19 -31.25 21.23
CA LYS A 9 -7.70 -30.61 22.45
C LYS A 9 -6.28 -30.01 22.29
N LEU A 10 -6.02 -29.43 21.11
CA LEU A 10 -4.73 -28.87 20.74
C LEU A 10 -4.84 -27.36 20.48
N ILE A 11 -3.74 -26.63 20.74
CA ILE A 11 -3.59 -25.26 20.27
C ILE A 11 -3.14 -25.33 18.81
N ILE A 12 -3.96 -24.81 17.89
CA ILE A 12 -3.65 -24.76 16.46
C ILE A 12 -2.72 -23.59 16.15
N ASP A 13 -3.01 -22.44 16.77
CA ASP A 13 -2.20 -21.24 16.62
C ASP A 13 -2.13 -20.45 17.93
N GLU A 14 -0.96 -19.94 18.25
CA GLU A 14 -0.75 -19.03 19.37
C GLU A 14 0.13 -17.89 18.92
N ASN A 15 -0.33 -16.66 19.14
CA ASN A 15 0.45 -15.49 18.84
C ASN A 15 0.24 -14.37 19.87
N LYS A 16 1.34 -13.78 20.30
CA LYS A 16 1.37 -12.56 21.10
C LYS A 16 2.00 -11.46 20.25
N PHE A 17 1.25 -10.42 19.98
CA PHE A 17 1.74 -9.22 19.29
C PHE A 17 1.27 -7.97 20.03
N THR A 18 1.99 -6.91 19.85
CA THR A 18 1.64 -5.58 20.37
C THR A 18 1.53 -4.64 19.19
N GLU A 19 0.36 -4.01 19.07
CA GLU A 19 0.09 -3.02 18.04
C GLU A 19 -0.26 -1.69 18.70
N ILE A 20 0.17 -0.60 18.07
CA ILE A 20 -0.14 0.75 18.53
C ILE A 20 -1.18 1.36 17.60
N LYS A 21 -2.33 1.73 18.15
CA LYS A 21 -3.35 2.49 17.44
C LYS A 21 -3.35 3.94 17.91
N GLU A 22 -2.88 4.83 17.05
CA GLU A 22 -2.94 6.26 17.30
C GLU A 22 -4.29 6.85 16.87
N PHE A 23 -4.80 7.76 17.68
CA PHE A 23 -5.96 8.57 17.35
C PHE A 23 -5.51 10.04 17.23
N LYS A 24 -5.79 10.65 16.09
CA LYS A 24 -5.43 12.04 15.80
C LYS A 24 -6.69 12.85 15.57
N ALA A 25 -6.69 14.07 16.05
CA ALA A 25 -7.76 15.02 15.80
C ALA A 25 -7.17 16.42 15.57
N TRP A 26 -7.91 17.26 14.91
CA TRP A 26 -7.54 18.62 14.59
C TRP A 26 -8.62 19.58 15.07
N GLY A 27 -8.25 20.78 15.44
CA GLY A 27 -9.11 21.87 15.84
C GLY A 27 -8.39 23.20 15.75
N ASN A 28 -9.15 24.30 15.80
CA ASN A 28 -8.57 25.66 15.79
C ASN A 28 -7.88 26.03 17.11
N SER A 29 -8.05 25.23 18.15
CA SER A 29 -7.30 25.28 19.42
C SER A 29 -7.02 23.87 19.92
N PRO A 30 -6.06 23.67 20.85
CA PRO A 30 -5.79 22.39 21.48
C PRO A 30 -7.04 21.79 22.16
N GLU A 31 -7.86 22.60 22.80
CA GLU A 31 -9.08 22.19 23.50
C GLU A 31 -10.11 21.64 22.50
N LEU A 32 -10.32 22.32 21.37
CA LEU A 32 -11.20 21.86 20.29
C LEU A 32 -10.66 20.59 19.62
N ALA A 33 -9.36 20.48 19.42
CA ALA A 33 -8.76 19.26 18.92
C ALA A 33 -9.00 18.09 19.89
N GLN A 34 -8.88 18.29 21.20
CA GLN A 34 -9.12 17.28 22.21
C GLN A 34 -10.60 16.82 22.23
N LEU A 35 -11.56 17.71 22.04
CA LEU A 35 -12.98 17.36 21.94
C LEU A 35 -13.30 16.50 20.72
N ASN A 36 -12.50 16.60 19.66
CA ASN A 36 -12.66 15.81 18.44
C ASN A 36 -12.00 14.41 18.55
N LEU A 37 -11.25 14.14 19.61
CA LEU A 37 -10.72 12.79 19.88
C LEU A 37 -11.87 11.87 20.34
N PRO A 38 -11.76 10.56 20.02
CA PRO A 38 -12.72 9.59 20.53
C PRO A 38 -12.65 9.52 22.06
N SER A 39 -13.79 9.35 22.73
CA SER A 39 -13.81 9.08 24.17
C SER A 39 -12.95 7.85 24.50
N LYS A 40 -12.44 7.77 25.74
CA LYS A 40 -11.63 6.62 26.21
C LYS A 40 -12.31 5.27 25.92
N ARG A 41 -13.62 5.17 26.18
CA ARG A 41 -14.39 3.95 25.89
C ARG A 41 -14.41 3.62 24.40
N MET A 42 -14.60 4.63 23.55
CA MET A 42 -14.59 4.45 22.10
C MET A 42 -13.20 4.10 21.58
N ALA A 43 -12.15 4.71 22.12
CA ALA A 43 -10.78 4.40 21.78
C ALA A 43 -10.44 2.95 22.11
N ILE A 44 -10.78 2.46 23.31
CA ILE A 44 -10.59 1.06 23.72
C ILE A 44 -11.34 0.11 22.76
N LYS A 45 -12.62 0.39 22.48
CA LYS A 45 -13.41 -0.43 21.54
C LYS A 45 -12.76 -0.50 20.16
N ARG A 46 -12.36 0.65 19.61
CA ARG A 46 -11.70 0.72 18.29
C ARG A 46 -10.35 0.02 18.27
N SER A 47 -9.59 0.10 19.36
CA SER A 47 -8.31 -0.61 19.49
C SER A 47 -8.51 -2.14 19.55
N GLY A 48 -9.56 -2.61 20.25
CA GLY A 48 -9.91 -4.03 20.27
C GLY A 48 -10.34 -4.56 18.90
N ILE A 49 -11.16 -3.81 18.15
CA ILE A 49 -11.54 -4.14 16.78
C ILE A 49 -10.28 -4.22 15.90
N TYR A 50 -9.41 -3.20 15.96
CA TYR A 50 -8.17 -3.17 15.20
C TYR A 50 -7.27 -4.37 15.51
N ALA A 51 -7.10 -4.72 16.78
CA ALA A 51 -6.31 -5.89 17.16
C ALA A 51 -6.91 -7.20 16.62
N GLY A 52 -8.25 -7.32 16.62
CA GLY A 52 -8.95 -8.46 16.02
C GLY A 52 -8.75 -8.55 14.50
N GLU A 53 -8.82 -7.41 13.80
CA GLU A 53 -8.54 -7.34 12.37
C GLU A 53 -7.10 -7.77 12.04
N GLN A 54 -6.10 -7.27 12.79
CA GLN A 54 -4.70 -7.65 12.60
C GLN A 54 -4.49 -9.16 12.82
N TYR A 55 -5.18 -9.74 13.80
CA TYR A 55 -5.14 -11.18 13.98
C TYR A 55 -5.87 -11.94 12.86
N GLY A 56 -6.99 -11.41 12.40
CA GLY A 56 -7.72 -11.95 11.25
C GLY A 56 -6.84 -12.07 9.99
N PHE A 57 -6.05 -11.03 9.69
CA PHE A 57 -5.09 -11.05 8.57
C PHE A 57 -4.00 -12.11 8.71
N ARG A 58 -3.71 -12.55 9.92
CA ARG A 58 -2.74 -13.62 10.17
C ARG A 58 -3.29 -15.01 9.82
N ILE A 59 -4.56 -15.25 10.14
CA ILE A 59 -5.15 -16.60 10.10
C ILE A 59 -6.00 -16.85 8.85
N SER A 60 -6.36 -15.81 8.12
CA SER A 60 -7.21 -15.92 6.94
C SER A 60 -6.81 -14.90 5.88
N PRO A 61 -6.62 -15.32 4.63
CA PRO A 61 -6.41 -14.40 3.53
C PRO A 61 -7.62 -13.47 3.38
N MET A 62 -7.36 -12.17 3.25
CA MET A 62 -8.40 -11.15 3.10
C MET A 62 -8.09 -10.20 1.95
N TRP A 63 -9.13 -9.80 1.24
CA TRP A 63 -9.03 -8.74 0.24
C TRP A 63 -9.01 -7.39 0.93
N VAL A 64 -7.99 -6.60 0.63
CA VAL A 64 -7.84 -5.24 1.15
C VAL A 64 -7.89 -4.24 0.01
N LYS A 65 -8.83 -3.28 0.11
CA LYS A 65 -8.89 -2.18 -0.84
C LYS A 65 -7.76 -1.18 -0.56
N VAL A 66 -6.90 -0.97 -1.53
CA VAL A 66 -5.81 0.01 -1.46
C VAL A 66 -6.01 1.11 -2.49
N ASN A 67 -5.63 2.33 -2.12
CA ASN A 67 -5.62 3.46 -3.05
C ASN A 67 -4.18 3.74 -3.47
N ARG A 68 -3.99 4.01 -4.77
CA ARG A 68 -2.71 4.41 -5.35
C ARG A 68 -2.88 5.69 -6.13
N THR A 69 -1.84 6.49 -6.15
CA THR A 69 -1.79 7.72 -6.95
C THR A 69 -0.72 7.59 -8.03
N TYR A 70 -0.93 8.24 -9.15
CA TYR A 70 0.02 8.32 -10.26
C TYR A 70 0.09 9.75 -10.80
N TYR A 71 1.14 10.04 -11.55
CA TYR A 71 1.32 11.34 -12.15
C TYR A 71 0.54 11.46 -13.45
N ILE A 72 -0.25 12.53 -13.54
CA ILE A 72 -1.05 12.88 -14.73
C ILE A 72 -0.60 14.20 -15.39
N GLY A 73 0.38 14.86 -14.83
CA GLY A 73 1.09 16.07 -15.26
C GLY A 73 0.47 16.96 -16.35
N LYS A 74 1.24 17.96 -16.77
CA LYS A 74 0.85 18.85 -17.89
C LYS A 74 1.28 18.32 -19.26
N HIS A 75 2.19 17.35 -19.29
CA HIS A 75 2.70 16.72 -20.51
C HIS A 75 1.58 15.93 -21.23
N GLU A 76 1.53 16.01 -22.54
CA GLU A 76 0.42 15.42 -23.32
C GLU A 76 0.38 13.89 -23.18
N GLU A 77 1.52 13.22 -23.13
CA GLU A 77 1.61 11.78 -22.96
C GLU A 77 1.06 11.31 -21.61
N PHE A 78 1.29 12.06 -20.52
CA PHE A 78 0.67 11.75 -19.23
C PHE A 78 -0.85 11.93 -19.26
N LYS A 79 -1.36 12.91 -20.01
CA LYS A 79 -2.80 13.11 -20.20
C LYS A 79 -3.40 11.98 -21.05
N SER A 80 -2.71 11.59 -22.12
CA SER A 80 -3.11 10.47 -22.96
C SER A 80 -3.15 9.17 -22.16
N ALA A 81 -2.07 8.80 -21.49
CA ALA A 81 -1.99 7.60 -20.66
C ALA A 81 -3.09 7.54 -19.59
N LYS A 82 -3.50 8.68 -19.02
CA LYS A 82 -4.62 8.76 -18.06
C LYS A 82 -5.91 8.18 -18.63
N GLN A 83 -6.19 8.34 -19.92
CA GLN A 83 -7.40 7.82 -20.54
C GLN A 83 -7.41 6.29 -20.55
N TYR A 84 -6.26 5.69 -20.83
CA TYR A 84 -6.07 4.25 -20.84
C TYR A 84 -6.12 3.67 -19.42
N VAL A 85 -5.45 4.29 -18.45
CA VAL A 85 -5.55 3.92 -17.05
C VAL A 85 -6.99 3.90 -16.53
N LYS A 86 -7.81 4.90 -16.90
CA LYS A 86 -9.23 4.94 -16.53
C LYS A 86 -10.05 3.78 -17.09
N ARG A 87 -9.64 3.21 -18.22
CA ARG A 87 -10.27 2.05 -18.86
C ARG A 87 -9.68 0.72 -18.39
N GLY A 88 -8.67 0.76 -17.52
CA GLY A 88 -7.94 -0.41 -17.06
C GLY A 88 -6.91 -0.93 -18.08
N ASP A 89 -6.68 -0.21 -19.16
CA ASP A 89 -5.67 -0.55 -20.17
C ASP A 89 -4.29 -0.05 -19.74
N TRP A 90 -3.68 -0.84 -18.88
CA TRP A 90 -2.36 -0.56 -18.34
C TRP A 90 -1.24 -0.83 -19.33
N ASP A 91 -1.44 -1.73 -20.29
CA ASP A 91 -0.43 -2.05 -21.30
C ASP A 91 -0.18 -0.84 -22.21
N THR A 92 -1.22 -0.24 -22.75
CA THR A 92 -1.09 0.98 -23.56
C THR A 92 -0.54 2.14 -22.73
N ALA A 93 -0.91 2.26 -21.45
CA ALA A 93 -0.35 3.29 -20.58
C ALA A 93 1.17 3.10 -20.36
N ILE A 94 1.64 1.86 -20.20
CA ILE A 94 3.05 1.49 -20.11
C ILE A 94 3.80 1.90 -21.37
N GLU A 95 3.26 1.57 -22.57
CA GLU A 95 3.87 1.94 -23.86
C GLU A 95 4.08 3.45 -23.99
N ILE A 96 3.12 4.24 -23.49
CA ILE A 96 3.21 5.71 -23.50
C ILE A 96 4.25 6.22 -22.50
N TRP A 97 4.33 5.64 -21.30
CA TRP A 97 5.27 6.10 -20.27
C TRP A 97 6.70 5.62 -20.46
N MET A 98 6.90 4.48 -21.12
CA MET A 98 8.22 3.86 -21.28
C MET A 98 9.24 4.81 -21.92
N PRO A 99 8.98 5.47 -23.07
CA PRO A 99 9.93 6.40 -23.67
C PRO A 99 10.25 7.58 -22.75
N LEU A 100 9.28 8.03 -21.95
CA LEU A 100 9.46 9.16 -21.03
C LEU A 100 10.37 8.83 -19.84
N THR A 101 10.65 7.56 -19.58
CA THR A 101 11.54 7.19 -18.45
C THR A 101 12.98 7.59 -18.67
N ASP A 102 13.36 7.95 -19.90
CA ASP A 102 14.68 8.42 -20.30
C ASP A 102 14.64 9.82 -20.93
N ASP A 103 13.58 10.59 -20.62
CA ASP A 103 13.42 11.98 -21.06
C ASP A 103 14.54 12.85 -20.52
N VAL A 104 14.95 13.86 -21.30
CA VAL A 104 15.97 14.84 -20.92
C VAL A 104 15.55 15.68 -19.72
N ASP A 105 14.24 15.91 -19.54
CA ASP A 105 13.70 16.52 -18.32
C ASP A 105 13.63 15.45 -17.23
N VAL A 106 14.59 15.51 -16.32
CA VAL A 106 14.69 14.59 -15.17
C VAL A 106 13.38 14.47 -14.39
N LYS A 107 12.58 15.53 -14.33
CA LYS A 107 11.30 15.53 -13.63
C LYS A 107 10.23 14.72 -14.38
N ILE A 108 10.25 14.78 -15.71
CA ILE A 108 9.39 13.93 -16.57
C ILE A 108 9.81 12.49 -16.39
N SER A 109 11.11 12.20 -16.55
CA SER A 109 11.67 10.86 -16.38
C SER A 109 11.36 10.25 -15.01
N ALA A 110 11.53 11.00 -13.92
CA ALA A 110 11.22 10.56 -12.55
C ALA A 110 9.74 10.18 -12.40
N ARG A 111 8.83 11.01 -12.93
CA ARG A 111 7.38 10.77 -12.87
C ARG A 111 6.94 9.60 -13.72
N ALA A 112 7.52 9.44 -14.90
CA ALA A 112 7.27 8.30 -15.77
C ALA A 112 7.73 7.01 -15.08
N ALA A 113 8.93 6.97 -14.51
CA ALA A 113 9.42 5.84 -13.74
C ALA A 113 8.52 5.50 -12.54
N PHE A 114 7.98 6.51 -11.84
CA PHE A 114 7.01 6.30 -10.76
C PHE A 114 5.72 5.64 -11.27
N ASN A 115 5.19 6.11 -12.41
CA ASN A 115 3.99 5.53 -13.03
C ASN A 115 4.24 4.10 -13.52
N MET A 116 5.44 3.81 -14.04
CA MET A 116 5.87 2.46 -14.41
C MET A 116 5.92 1.53 -13.20
N ALA A 117 6.35 2.02 -12.04
CA ALA A 117 6.31 1.25 -10.81
C ALA A 117 4.87 0.85 -10.44
N LEU A 118 3.91 1.79 -10.54
CA LEU A 118 2.52 1.50 -10.27
C LEU A 118 1.93 0.48 -11.27
N ALA A 119 2.20 0.66 -12.56
CA ALA A 119 1.73 -0.27 -13.58
C ALA A 119 2.26 -1.69 -13.34
N SER A 120 3.55 -1.82 -12.99
CA SER A 120 4.17 -3.10 -12.63
C SER A 120 3.53 -3.71 -11.37
N GLU A 121 3.22 -2.89 -10.34
CA GLU A 121 2.48 -3.36 -9.15
C GLU A 121 1.12 -3.95 -9.52
N ILE A 122 0.37 -3.28 -10.39
CA ILE A 122 -0.97 -3.72 -10.81
C ILE A 122 -0.89 -5.02 -11.62
N LYS A 123 0.15 -5.19 -12.42
CA LYS A 123 0.41 -6.43 -13.16
C LYS A 123 0.97 -7.57 -12.28
N GLY A 124 1.15 -7.34 -10.98
CA GLY A 124 1.66 -8.33 -10.04
C GLY A 124 3.17 -8.51 -10.05
N SER A 125 3.91 -7.72 -10.83
CA SER A 125 5.36 -7.80 -10.95
C SER A 125 6.04 -6.91 -9.90
N LEU A 126 5.99 -7.33 -8.62
CA LEU A 126 6.45 -6.50 -7.50
C LEU A 126 7.95 -6.17 -7.55
N ASP A 127 8.80 -7.09 -8.03
CA ASP A 127 10.24 -6.82 -8.16
C ASP A 127 10.50 -5.73 -9.19
N THR A 128 9.88 -5.82 -10.36
CA THR A 128 9.95 -4.79 -11.41
C THR A 128 9.39 -3.45 -10.92
N ALA A 129 8.30 -3.49 -10.13
CA ALA A 129 7.74 -2.28 -9.52
C ALA A 129 8.73 -1.60 -8.57
N ILE A 130 9.45 -2.37 -7.76
CA ILE A 130 10.48 -1.87 -6.85
C ILE A 130 11.65 -1.26 -7.63
N GLU A 131 12.09 -1.87 -8.72
CA GLU A 131 13.16 -1.34 -9.57
C GLU A 131 12.77 0.00 -10.19
N TRP A 132 11.59 0.12 -10.75
CA TRP A 132 11.07 1.37 -11.29
C TRP A 132 10.92 2.45 -10.21
N ALA A 133 10.43 2.09 -9.03
CA ALA A 133 10.33 3.03 -7.92
C ALA A 133 11.71 3.52 -7.45
N LYS A 134 12.72 2.64 -7.42
CA LYS A 134 14.12 3.02 -7.14
C LYS A 134 14.69 3.94 -8.23
N LYS A 135 14.38 3.71 -9.52
CA LYS A 135 14.76 4.62 -10.61
C LYS A 135 14.14 6.00 -10.37
N ALA A 136 12.84 6.07 -10.08
CA ALA A 136 12.17 7.32 -9.77
C ALA A 136 12.80 8.05 -8.57
N GLN A 137 13.14 7.32 -7.50
CA GLN A 137 13.81 7.86 -6.32
C GLN A 137 15.19 8.46 -6.67
N LYS A 138 16.00 7.73 -7.43
CA LYS A 138 17.32 8.22 -7.90
C LYS A 138 17.22 9.51 -8.72
N LEU A 139 16.13 9.66 -9.48
CA LEU A 139 15.81 10.85 -10.25
C LEU A 139 15.16 11.98 -9.40
N GLY A 140 15.06 11.78 -8.08
CA GLY A 140 14.60 12.79 -7.14
C GLY A 140 13.09 12.81 -6.86
N ASP A 141 12.35 11.78 -7.23
CA ASP A 141 10.92 11.69 -6.87
C ASP A 141 10.75 11.44 -5.37
N LYS A 142 10.15 12.41 -4.66
CA LYS A 142 9.96 12.33 -3.20
C LYS A 142 8.94 11.28 -2.76
N LYS A 143 7.98 10.93 -3.61
CA LYS A 143 6.95 9.92 -3.29
C LYS A 143 7.50 8.51 -3.41
N ALA A 144 8.49 8.32 -4.27
CA ALA A 144 9.07 7.01 -4.56
C ALA A 144 9.67 6.34 -3.32
N TYR A 145 10.25 7.11 -2.38
CA TYR A 145 10.77 6.56 -1.12
C TYR A 145 9.70 5.80 -0.32
N ASN A 146 8.57 6.46 -0.07
CA ASN A 146 7.48 5.82 0.67
C ASN A 146 6.85 4.68 -0.13
N TYR A 147 6.82 4.81 -1.46
CA TYR A 147 6.24 3.79 -2.31
C TYR A 147 7.09 2.51 -2.35
N ILE A 148 8.41 2.61 -2.33
CA ILE A 148 9.31 1.45 -2.20
C ILE A 148 8.98 0.66 -0.94
N ASN A 149 8.81 1.33 0.21
CA ASN A 149 8.45 0.66 1.47
C ASN A 149 7.10 -0.06 1.38
N VAL A 150 6.12 0.56 0.71
CA VAL A 150 4.80 -0.06 0.47
C VAL A 150 4.93 -1.32 -0.39
N LEU A 151 5.71 -1.27 -1.47
CA LEU A 151 5.93 -2.41 -2.37
C LEU A 151 6.67 -3.56 -1.68
N GLN A 152 7.70 -3.24 -0.89
CA GLN A 152 8.44 -4.23 -0.10
C GLN A 152 7.53 -4.92 0.92
N LYS A 153 6.71 -4.15 1.64
CA LYS A 153 5.73 -4.71 2.56
C LYS A 153 4.76 -5.64 1.83
N ARG A 154 4.22 -5.20 0.70
CA ARG A 154 3.32 -6.02 -0.12
C ARG A 154 3.96 -7.33 -0.58
N LYS A 155 5.24 -7.29 -0.98
CA LYS A 155 5.99 -8.50 -1.34
C LYS A 155 6.09 -9.47 -0.16
N MET A 156 6.42 -8.96 1.04
CA MET A 156 6.45 -9.78 2.25
C MET A 156 5.09 -10.36 2.60
N ASP A 157 4.01 -9.58 2.43
CA ASP A 157 2.64 -10.04 2.70
C ASP A 157 2.21 -11.10 1.68
N GLU A 158 2.61 -10.99 0.41
CA GLU A 158 2.38 -12.02 -0.61
C GLU A 158 3.12 -13.34 -0.31
N GLU A 159 4.37 -13.25 0.16
CA GLU A 159 5.14 -14.43 0.58
C GLU A 159 4.47 -15.13 1.77
N LYS A 160 3.99 -14.38 2.78
CA LYS A 160 3.23 -14.93 3.90
C LYS A 160 1.94 -15.60 3.43
N LEU A 161 1.22 -14.96 2.52
CA LEU A 161 0.00 -15.52 1.95
C LEU A 161 0.27 -16.87 1.25
N LYS A 162 1.32 -16.95 0.46
CA LYS A 162 1.72 -18.20 -0.18
C LYS A 162 1.98 -19.31 0.84
N GLN A 163 2.67 -18.98 1.94
CA GLN A 163 2.91 -19.94 3.04
C GLN A 163 1.61 -20.39 3.72
N GLN A 164 0.63 -19.49 3.90
CA GLN A 164 -0.67 -19.82 4.50
C GLN A 164 -1.54 -20.72 3.62
N LEU A 165 -1.38 -20.62 2.29
CA LEU A 165 -2.17 -21.41 1.33
C LEU A 165 -1.58 -22.82 1.06
N ILE A 166 -0.32 -23.06 1.42
CA ILE A 166 0.36 -24.36 1.24
C ILE A 166 0.12 -25.29 2.43
N ASN A 167 -0.26 -24.76 3.60
CA ASN A 167 -0.57 -25.51 4.82
C ASN A 167 -2.07 -25.74 4.97
#